data_8c200dc32db1a8260ff235e91a10b13e
#
_entry.id   8c200dc32db1a8260ff235e91a10b13e
#
_cell.length_a   1.000
_cell.length_b   1.000
_cell.length_c   1.000
_cell.angle_alpha   90.00
_cell.angle_beta   90.00
_cell.angle_gamma   90.00
#
_symmetry.space_group_name_H-M   'P 1'
#
loop_
_entity.id
_entity.type
_entity.pdbx_description
1 polymer ?
#
loop_
_entity_poly.entity_id
_entity_poly.type
_entity_poly.pdbx_seq_one_letter_code
_entity_poly.pdbx_strand_id
1 'polypeptide(L)'
;MLAPIVLFTYNRPKHTSKVLQSLKQNALSKQSMLFIYSDAPKNHKDRHKVLRTRQYLKAFQKRYKDSFQDINIIERDYNFGLAESIIDGVTCIINNYKKIIVLEDDILVSPVFLNYMNDALSRYENNNHVWAINAYTPPIDPNGLGDCYFWYFPDPWGWGTWSDRWQYFRRDVDYFIKSFSKQEIFEINQKNSYNAWQQILLNKQGKSKPGLYSFIVLHINTRL
;
A
#
# COMPACT_ATOMS: atom_id res chain seq x y z
N MET A 1 -6.29 -14.78 12.49
CA MET A 1 -5.71 -14.98 11.14
C MET A 1 -4.79 -13.81 10.85
N LEU A 2 -3.59 -14.04 10.29
CA LEU A 2 -2.69 -12.98 9.86
C LEU A 2 -3.29 -12.22 8.67
N ALA A 3 -2.94 -10.95 8.54
CA ALA A 3 -3.34 -10.15 7.39
C ALA A 3 -2.66 -10.68 6.13
N PRO A 4 -3.38 -10.87 5.00
CA PRO A 4 -2.76 -11.23 3.74
C PRO A 4 -1.85 -10.11 3.26
N ILE A 5 -0.77 -10.51 2.58
CA ILE A 5 0.18 -9.60 1.93
C ILE A 5 -0.25 -9.44 0.48
N VAL A 6 -0.38 -8.21 0.02
CA VAL A 6 -0.62 -7.90 -1.39
C VAL A 6 0.58 -7.14 -1.95
N LEU A 7 1.21 -7.72 -2.96
CA LEU A 7 2.37 -7.15 -3.64
C LEU A 7 1.97 -6.73 -5.06
N PHE A 8 2.15 -5.47 -5.38
CA PHE A 8 1.92 -4.94 -6.73
C PHE A 8 3.23 -4.91 -7.52
N THR A 9 3.21 -5.51 -8.71
CA THR A 9 4.38 -5.64 -9.58
C THR A 9 4.08 -5.21 -11.02
N TYR A 10 5.12 -4.75 -11.72
CA TYR A 10 4.98 -4.36 -13.12
C TYR A 10 6.13 -4.87 -13.99
N ASN A 11 7.13 -4.04 -14.26
CA ASN A 11 8.20 -4.29 -15.23
C ASN A 11 9.62 -4.26 -14.63
N ARG A 12 9.75 -4.50 -13.32
CA ARG A 12 11.01 -4.40 -12.56
C ARG A 12 11.42 -5.76 -11.95
N PRO A 13 11.81 -6.78 -12.75
CA PRO A 13 12.03 -8.14 -12.25
C PRO A 13 13.11 -8.23 -11.17
N LYS A 14 14.17 -7.39 -11.22
CA LYS A 14 15.23 -7.37 -10.20
C LYS A 14 14.73 -6.81 -8.86
N HIS A 15 13.90 -5.76 -8.87
CA HIS A 15 13.31 -5.20 -7.65
C HIS A 15 12.31 -6.18 -7.05
N THR A 16 11.38 -6.67 -7.85
CA THR A 16 10.41 -7.71 -7.45
C THR A 16 11.10 -8.91 -6.79
N SER A 17 12.22 -9.36 -7.37
CA SER A 17 13.01 -10.46 -6.81
C SER A 17 13.54 -10.14 -5.41
N LYS A 18 14.10 -8.96 -5.20
CA LYS A 18 14.63 -8.55 -3.88
C LYS A 18 13.51 -8.45 -2.83
N VAL A 19 12.37 -7.85 -3.19
CA VAL A 19 11.20 -7.75 -2.28
C VAL A 19 10.70 -9.13 -1.88
N LEU A 20 10.51 -10.04 -2.82
CA LEU A 20 10.05 -11.39 -2.51
C LEU A 20 11.05 -12.18 -1.65
N GLN A 21 12.36 -11.98 -1.84
CA GLN A 21 13.37 -12.60 -0.98
C GLN A 21 13.35 -12.01 0.43
N SER A 22 13.17 -10.69 0.61
CA SER A 22 13.07 -10.09 1.93
C SER A 22 11.80 -10.53 2.68
N LEU A 23 10.66 -10.63 1.98
CA LEU A 23 9.42 -11.17 2.54
C LEU A 23 9.58 -12.62 2.99
N LYS A 24 10.19 -13.46 2.16
CA LYS A 24 10.43 -14.86 2.49
C LYS A 24 11.27 -15.07 3.76
N GLN A 25 12.13 -14.12 4.09
CA GLN A 25 12.97 -14.16 5.29
C GLN A 25 12.25 -13.75 6.58
N ASN A 26 11.01 -13.27 6.48
CA ASN A 26 10.23 -12.89 7.66
C ASN A 26 9.80 -14.13 8.46
N ALA A 27 9.80 -14.01 9.78
CA ALA A 27 9.42 -15.10 10.69
C ALA A 27 8.00 -15.63 10.44
N LEU A 28 7.05 -14.74 10.12
CA LEU A 28 5.65 -15.10 9.86
C LEU A 28 5.33 -15.43 8.41
N SER A 29 6.33 -15.48 7.52
CA SER A 29 6.09 -15.73 6.08
C SER A 29 5.31 -17.02 5.84
N LYS A 30 5.68 -18.14 6.49
CA LYS A 30 5.02 -19.44 6.34
C LYS A 30 3.54 -19.45 6.76
N GLN A 31 3.13 -18.50 7.58
CA GLN A 31 1.75 -18.38 8.08
C GLN A 31 0.96 -17.29 7.32
N SER A 32 1.60 -16.60 6.39
CA SER A 32 1.03 -15.48 5.64
C SER A 32 0.63 -15.91 4.24
N MET A 33 -0.57 -15.48 3.80
CA MET A 33 -0.98 -15.58 2.41
C MET A 33 -0.36 -14.44 1.61
N LEU A 34 0.15 -14.74 0.41
CA LEU A 34 0.76 -13.77 -0.49
C LEU A 34 -0.03 -13.70 -1.81
N PHE A 35 -0.58 -12.54 -2.09
CA PHE A 35 -1.22 -12.20 -3.36
C PHE A 35 -0.30 -11.28 -4.16
N ILE A 36 0.01 -11.65 -5.41
CA ILE A 36 0.92 -10.88 -6.27
C ILE A 36 0.15 -10.44 -7.51
N TYR A 37 -0.16 -9.16 -7.58
CA TYR A 37 -0.74 -8.56 -8.77
C TYR A 37 0.36 -8.16 -9.75
N SER A 38 0.32 -8.71 -10.96
CA SER A 38 1.24 -8.39 -12.03
C SER A 38 0.49 -7.66 -13.14
N ASP A 39 0.73 -6.36 -13.28
CA ASP A 39 0.08 -5.55 -14.28
C ASP A 39 0.54 -5.94 -15.71
N ALA A 40 -0.30 -5.67 -16.72
CA ALA A 40 0.02 -5.92 -18.11
C ALA A 40 0.93 -4.82 -18.70
N PRO A 41 1.62 -5.08 -19.81
CA PRO A 41 2.43 -4.05 -20.46
C PRO A 41 1.60 -2.84 -20.87
N LYS A 42 2.05 -1.64 -20.50
CA LYS A 42 1.42 -0.38 -20.94
C LYS A 42 1.60 -0.15 -22.45
N ASN A 43 2.74 -0.60 -22.96
CA ASN A 43 3.11 -0.42 -24.37
C ASN A 43 4.10 -1.53 -24.78
N HIS A 44 4.43 -1.57 -26.08
CA HIS A 44 5.33 -2.58 -26.64
C HIS A 44 6.72 -2.61 -25.97
N LYS A 45 7.26 -1.45 -25.53
CA LYS A 45 8.59 -1.35 -24.92
C LYS A 45 8.66 -2.06 -23.56
N ASP A 46 7.56 -2.09 -22.83
CA ASP A 46 7.49 -2.73 -21.50
C ASP A 46 7.27 -4.24 -21.57
N ARG A 47 6.79 -4.77 -22.69
CA ARG A 47 6.38 -6.16 -22.85
C ARG A 47 7.44 -7.15 -22.38
N HIS A 48 8.68 -6.99 -22.81
CA HIS A 48 9.75 -7.91 -22.45
C HIS A 48 10.03 -7.93 -20.94
N LYS A 49 10.04 -6.75 -20.30
CA LYS A 49 10.29 -6.66 -18.86
C LYS A 49 9.13 -7.24 -18.06
N VAL A 50 7.88 -6.98 -18.44
CA VAL A 50 6.70 -7.56 -17.79
C VAL A 50 6.73 -9.09 -17.91
N LEU A 51 6.99 -9.64 -19.10
CA LEU A 51 7.09 -11.08 -19.29
C LEU A 51 8.18 -11.69 -18.41
N ARG A 52 9.36 -11.06 -18.31
CA ARG A 52 10.43 -11.51 -17.39
C ARG A 52 10.01 -11.45 -15.93
N THR A 53 9.26 -10.42 -15.52
CA THR A 53 8.71 -10.35 -14.15
C THR A 53 7.76 -11.52 -13.91
N ARG A 54 6.81 -11.77 -14.82
CA ARG A 54 5.85 -12.88 -14.70
C ARG A 54 6.53 -14.25 -14.68
N GLN A 55 7.53 -14.46 -15.52
CA GLN A 55 8.34 -15.69 -15.49
C GLN A 55 9.02 -15.89 -14.15
N TYR A 56 9.61 -14.83 -13.58
CA TYR A 56 10.22 -14.88 -12.26
C TYR A 56 9.18 -15.21 -11.17
N LEU A 57 8.01 -14.59 -11.20
CA LEU A 57 6.93 -14.84 -10.23
C LEU A 57 6.50 -16.30 -10.25
N LYS A 58 6.28 -16.91 -11.42
CA LYS A 58 5.93 -18.33 -11.58
C LYS A 58 7.04 -19.25 -11.07
N ALA A 59 8.30 -18.93 -11.36
CA ALA A 59 9.42 -19.68 -10.86
C ALA A 59 9.56 -19.56 -9.33
N PHE A 60 9.33 -18.37 -8.79
CA PHE A 60 9.34 -18.13 -7.34
C PHE A 60 8.22 -18.94 -6.64
N GLN A 61 6.99 -18.87 -7.13
CA GLN A 61 5.85 -19.62 -6.60
C GLN A 61 6.17 -21.13 -6.56
N LYS A 62 6.64 -21.69 -7.67
CA LYS A 62 7.00 -23.13 -7.76
C LYS A 62 8.11 -23.51 -6.78
N ARG A 63 9.16 -22.68 -6.67
CA ARG A 63 10.33 -22.98 -5.85
C ARG A 63 10.09 -22.79 -4.35
N TYR A 64 9.25 -21.82 -3.98
CA TYR A 64 9.08 -21.38 -2.60
C TYR A 64 7.64 -21.55 -2.10
N LYS A 65 6.89 -22.51 -2.67
CA LYS A 65 5.51 -22.80 -2.27
C LYS A 65 5.33 -23.00 -0.76
N ASP A 66 6.31 -23.63 -0.11
CA ASP A 66 6.28 -23.92 1.33
C ASP A 66 6.82 -22.78 2.21
N SER A 67 7.21 -21.64 1.59
CA SER A 67 7.71 -20.45 2.31
C SER A 67 6.61 -19.48 2.72
N PHE A 68 5.42 -19.65 2.18
CA PHE A 68 4.20 -18.93 2.55
C PHE A 68 3.08 -19.94 2.78
N GLN A 69 2.01 -19.50 3.44
CA GLN A 69 0.80 -20.32 3.57
C GLN A 69 0.21 -20.64 2.19
N ASP A 70 0.18 -19.63 1.33
CA ASP A 70 -0.18 -19.75 -0.09
C ASP A 70 0.40 -18.58 -0.88
N ILE A 71 0.64 -18.77 -2.19
CA ILE A 71 1.13 -17.74 -3.12
C ILE A 71 0.18 -17.70 -4.32
N ASN A 72 -0.57 -16.63 -4.45
CA ASN A 72 -1.52 -16.39 -5.53
C ASN A 72 -0.99 -15.33 -6.49
N ILE A 73 -0.79 -15.66 -7.76
CA ILE A 73 -0.35 -14.72 -8.80
C ILE A 73 -1.55 -14.35 -9.66
N ILE A 74 -1.86 -13.04 -9.72
CA ILE A 74 -2.93 -12.46 -10.51
C ILE A 74 -2.30 -11.66 -11.66
N GLU A 75 -2.26 -12.24 -12.86
CA GLU A 75 -1.79 -11.57 -14.05
C GLU A 75 -2.95 -10.80 -14.70
N ARG A 76 -2.79 -9.48 -14.84
CA ARG A 76 -3.77 -8.63 -15.52
C ARG A 76 -3.71 -8.81 -17.03
N ASP A 77 -4.85 -8.80 -17.70
CA ASP A 77 -4.94 -8.94 -19.16
C ASP A 77 -4.60 -7.62 -19.89
N TYR A 78 -4.90 -6.49 -19.26
CA TYR A 78 -4.55 -5.15 -19.75
C TYR A 78 -3.93 -4.31 -18.66
N ASN A 79 -3.28 -3.19 -19.02
CA ASN A 79 -2.58 -2.34 -18.09
C ASN A 79 -3.55 -1.46 -17.30
N PHE A 80 -3.67 -1.71 -16.01
CA PHE A 80 -4.45 -0.90 -15.08
C PHE A 80 -3.73 0.40 -14.72
N GLY A 81 -2.40 0.38 -14.70
CA GLY A 81 -1.58 1.40 -14.06
C GLY A 81 -1.62 1.28 -12.53
N LEU A 82 -0.65 1.92 -11.88
CA LEU A 82 -0.39 1.71 -10.46
C LEU A 82 -1.62 1.98 -9.57
N ALA A 83 -2.25 3.14 -9.72
CA ALA A 83 -3.35 3.53 -8.86
C ALA A 83 -4.56 2.59 -8.97
N GLU A 84 -5.02 2.28 -10.19
CA GLU A 84 -6.15 1.36 -10.39
C GLU A 84 -5.81 -0.05 -9.93
N SER A 85 -4.58 -0.50 -10.17
CA SER A 85 -4.13 -1.82 -9.74
C SER A 85 -4.18 -1.96 -8.22
N ILE A 86 -3.73 -0.93 -7.48
CA ILE A 86 -3.78 -0.90 -6.01
C ILE A 86 -5.24 -0.86 -5.53
N ILE A 87 -6.06 0.05 -6.05
CA ILE A 87 -7.45 0.19 -5.61
C ILE A 87 -8.22 -1.11 -5.80
N ASP A 88 -8.14 -1.69 -6.99
CA ASP A 88 -8.84 -2.92 -7.32
C ASP A 88 -8.31 -4.11 -6.49
N GLY A 89 -6.99 -4.29 -6.42
CA GLY A 89 -6.40 -5.39 -5.68
C GLY A 89 -6.64 -5.31 -4.18
N VAL A 90 -6.50 -4.13 -3.58
CA VAL A 90 -6.81 -3.91 -2.16
C VAL A 90 -8.29 -4.16 -1.89
N THR A 91 -9.18 -3.59 -2.70
CA THR A 91 -10.63 -3.76 -2.52
C THR A 91 -11.04 -5.24 -2.61
N CYS A 92 -10.51 -5.96 -3.59
CA CYS A 92 -10.79 -7.38 -3.76
C CYS A 92 -10.37 -8.20 -2.52
N ILE A 93 -9.16 -8.00 -2.04
CA ILE A 93 -8.61 -8.81 -0.94
C ILE A 93 -9.18 -8.38 0.42
N ILE A 94 -9.30 -7.08 0.70
CA ILE A 94 -9.74 -6.60 2.00
C ILE A 94 -11.22 -6.95 2.30
N ASN A 95 -12.06 -7.03 1.27
CA ASN A 95 -13.45 -7.44 1.43
C ASN A 95 -13.58 -8.88 1.93
N ASN A 96 -12.64 -9.75 1.54
CA ASN A 96 -12.63 -11.16 1.95
C ASN A 96 -11.91 -11.38 3.29
N TYR A 97 -10.83 -10.63 3.56
CA TYR A 97 -9.94 -10.89 4.70
C TYR A 97 -10.03 -9.86 5.82
N LYS A 98 -10.80 -8.77 5.64
CA LYS A 98 -11.09 -7.69 6.59
C LYS A 98 -9.89 -6.80 6.94
N LYS A 99 -8.68 -7.24 6.75
CA LYS A 99 -7.43 -6.47 6.93
C LYS A 99 -6.40 -6.89 5.89
N ILE A 100 -5.42 -6.05 5.63
CA ILE A 100 -4.46 -6.23 4.53
C ILE A 100 -3.12 -5.59 4.85
N ILE A 101 -2.05 -6.13 4.27
CA ILE A 101 -0.72 -5.52 4.20
C ILE A 101 -0.39 -5.30 2.72
N VAL A 102 0.03 -4.10 2.36
CA VAL A 102 0.25 -3.68 0.98
C VAL A 102 1.70 -3.29 0.75
N LEU A 103 2.27 -3.81 -0.34
CA LEU A 103 3.64 -3.56 -0.77
C LEU A 103 3.71 -3.29 -2.28
N GLU A 104 4.72 -2.52 -2.68
CA GLU A 104 5.12 -2.34 -4.07
C GLU A 104 6.45 -3.07 -4.36
N ASP A 105 6.77 -3.25 -5.64
CA ASP A 105 7.89 -4.10 -6.08
C ASP A 105 9.30 -3.52 -5.86
N ASP A 106 9.41 -2.37 -5.19
CA ASP A 106 10.68 -1.73 -4.79
C ASP A 106 10.83 -1.53 -3.27
N ILE A 107 9.86 -2.00 -2.46
CA ILE A 107 9.88 -1.87 -1.01
C ILE A 107 10.52 -3.11 -0.37
N LEU A 108 11.75 -2.97 0.10
CA LEU A 108 12.43 -4.00 0.88
C LEU A 108 11.98 -3.94 2.34
N VAL A 109 11.70 -5.10 2.90
CA VAL A 109 11.22 -5.20 4.27
C VAL A 109 12.26 -5.82 5.21
N SER A 110 12.23 -5.40 6.48
CA SER A 110 13.06 -5.99 7.54
C SER A 110 12.57 -7.40 7.90
N PRO A 111 13.40 -8.26 8.53
CA PRO A 111 12.98 -9.60 8.94
C PRO A 111 11.80 -9.64 9.92
N VAL A 112 11.54 -8.55 10.64
CA VAL A 112 10.45 -8.42 11.63
C VAL A 112 9.24 -7.65 11.12
N PHE A 113 9.24 -7.29 9.85
CA PHE A 113 8.16 -6.50 9.24
C PHE A 113 6.77 -7.12 9.43
N LEU A 114 6.62 -8.41 9.16
CA LEU A 114 5.33 -9.08 9.29
C LEU A 114 4.86 -9.20 10.75
N ASN A 115 5.77 -9.32 11.71
CA ASN A 115 5.44 -9.28 13.13
C ASN A 115 4.87 -7.90 13.50
N TYR A 116 5.62 -6.83 13.19
CA TYR A 116 5.18 -5.46 13.45
C TYR A 116 3.82 -5.17 12.82
N MET A 117 3.64 -5.46 11.54
CA MET A 117 2.40 -5.17 10.83
C MET A 117 1.20 -5.92 11.41
N ASN A 118 1.34 -7.21 11.69
CA ASN A 118 0.24 -8.00 12.23
C ASN A 118 -0.10 -7.65 13.68
N ASP A 119 0.91 -7.39 14.51
CA ASP A 119 0.72 -6.97 15.91
C ASP A 119 0.00 -5.62 15.96
N ALA A 120 0.44 -4.65 15.16
CA ALA A 120 -0.20 -3.34 15.10
C ALA A 120 -1.61 -3.41 14.51
N LEU A 121 -1.82 -4.16 13.42
CA LEU A 121 -3.15 -4.37 12.84
C LEU A 121 -4.11 -5.07 13.83
N SER A 122 -3.62 -5.97 14.67
CA SER A 122 -4.44 -6.61 15.71
C SER A 122 -4.72 -5.67 16.88
N ARG A 123 -3.70 -4.95 17.34
CA ARG A 123 -3.80 -4.04 18.49
C ARG A 123 -4.78 -2.89 18.26
N TYR A 124 -4.78 -2.34 17.04
CA TYR A 124 -5.57 -1.15 16.68
C TYR A 124 -6.84 -1.46 15.90
N GLU A 125 -7.23 -2.73 15.75
CA GLU A 125 -8.41 -3.14 15.00
C GLU A 125 -9.69 -2.43 15.45
N ASN A 126 -9.88 -2.27 16.76
CA ASN A 126 -11.05 -1.64 17.36
C ASN A 126 -10.84 -0.15 17.73
N ASN A 127 -9.73 0.46 17.32
CA ASN A 127 -9.45 1.87 17.56
C ASN A 127 -9.73 2.71 16.30
N ASN A 128 -10.89 3.33 16.24
CA ASN A 128 -11.34 4.12 15.08
C ASN A 128 -10.52 5.40 14.81
N HIS A 129 -9.62 5.79 15.71
CA HIS A 129 -8.68 6.89 15.48
C HIS A 129 -7.44 6.44 14.68
N VAL A 130 -7.21 5.14 14.53
CA VAL A 130 -6.09 4.60 13.75
C VAL A 130 -6.61 4.08 12.42
N TRP A 131 -6.20 4.70 11.32
CA TRP A 131 -6.71 4.42 9.98
C TRP A 131 -5.81 3.52 9.15
N ALA A 132 -4.52 3.57 9.40
CA ALA A 132 -3.52 2.74 8.75
C ALA A 132 -2.34 2.46 9.67
N ILE A 133 -1.64 1.38 9.38
CA ILE A 133 -0.32 1.06 9.96
C ILE A 133 0.70 1.28 8.85
N ASN A 134 1.78 2.00 9.16
CA ASN A 134 2.87 2.27 8.23
C ASN A 134 4.17 1.67 8.74
N ALA A 135 4.98 1.14 7.85
CA ALA A 135 6.27 0.52 8.19
C ALA A 135 7.47 1.34 7.75
N TYR A 136 7.25 2.56 7.31
CA TYR A 136 8.30 3.50 6.94
C TYR A 136 8.29 4.72 7.86
N THR A 137 9.47 5.17 8.22
CA THR A 137 9.71 6.42 8.93
C THR A 137 10.72 7.24 8.13
N PRO A 138 10.40 8.50 7.76
CA PRO A 138 11.41 9.38 7.18
C PRO A 138 12.55 9.60 8.19
N PRO A 139 13.74 9.99 7.72
CA PRO A 139 14.87 10.29 8.60
C PRO A 139 14.56 11.54 9.43
N ILE A 140 14.07 11.33 10.64
CA ILE A 140 13.75 12.36 11.64
C ILE A 140 14.60 12.14 12.88
N ASP A 141 14.72 13.17 13.73
CA ASP A 141 15.34 13.01 15.05
C ASP A 141 14.46 12.10 15.93
N PRO A 142 14.95 10.94 16.35
CA PRO A 142 14.19 9.99 17.16
C PRO A 142 14.08 10.39 18.64
N ASN A 143 14.76 11.44 19.09
CA ASN A 143 14.77 11.85 20.50
C ASN A 143 13.36 12.19 21.00
N GLY A 144 12.95 11.52 22.07
CA GLY A 144 11.61 11.67 22.63
C GLY A 144 10.50 10.88 21.92
N LEU A 145 10.82 10.13 20.85
CA LEU A 145 9.92 9.20 20.21
C LEU A 145 10.16 7.79 20.77
N GLY A 146 9.08 7.00 20.89
CA GLY A 146 9.20 5.56 21.14
C GLY A 146 9.54 4.79 19.86
N ASP A 147 9.68 3.46 20.00
CA ASP A 147 9.90 2.56 18.85
C ASP A 147 8.78 2.64 17.80
N CYS A 148 7.58 3.06 18.22
CA CYS A 148 6.41 3.32 17.39
C CYS A 148 5.74 4.61 17.84
N TYR A 149 5.22 5.39 16.89
CA TYR A 149 4.53 6.64 17.17
C TYR A 149 3.38 6.88 16.20
N PHE A 150 2.44 7.73 16.57
CA PHE A 150 1.35 8.14 15.70
C PHE A 150 1.76 9.30 14.81
N TRP A 151 1.34 9.22 13.56
CA TRP A 151 1.62 10.23 12.55
C TRP A 151 0.35 10.58 11.78
N TYR A 152 0.24 11.82 11.35
CA TYR A 152 -0.96 12.28 10.63
C TYR A 152 -1.04 11.82 9.17
N PHE A 153 0.07 11.34 8.61
CA PHE A 153 0.15 11.00 7.20
C PHE A 153 0.35 9.50 7.02
N PRO A 154 -0.50 8.83 6.23
CA PRO A 154 -0.20 7.50 5.77
C PRO A 154 0.96 7.58 4.77
N ASP A 155 1.99 6.78 4.98
CA ASP A 155 3.08 6.59 4.03
C ASP A 155 2.78 5.37 3.16
N PRO A 156 2.94 5.43 1.81
CA PRO A 156 2.65 4.32 0.93
C PRO A 156 3.72 3.21 0.95
N TRP A 157 4.80 3.37 1.69
CA TRP A 157 5.93 2.45 1.67
C TRP A 157 5.80 1.35 2.71
N GLY A 158 4.95 0.37 2.40
CA GLY A 158 4.63 -0.74 3.30
C GLY A 158 3.59 -0.33 4.33
N TRP A 159 2.32 -0.52 3.99
CA TRP A 159 1.20 -0.09 4.82
C TRP A 159 0.16 -1.20 4.98
N GLY A 160 -0.70 -1.05 5.96
CA GLY A 160 -1.84 -1.92 6.18
C GLY A 160 -3.04 -1.15 6.70
N THR A 161 -4.23 -1.69 6.48
CA THR A 161 -5.50 -1.11 6.94
C THR A 161 -6.57 -2.20 7.08
N TRP A 162 -7.77 -1.79 7.44
CA TRP A 162 -8.94 -2.64 7.66
C TRP A 162 -10.08 -2.29 6.70
N SER A 163 -11.00 -3.23 6.48
CA SER A 163 -12.11 -3.07 5.53
C SER A 163 -13.07 -1.93 5.92
N ASP A 164 -13.30 -1.75 7.21
CA ASP A 164 -14.16 -0.68 7.75
C ASP A 164 -13.55 0.73 7.60
N ARG A 165 -12.22 0.85 7.42
CA ARG A 165 -11.55 2.09 7.04
C ARG A 165 -11.47 2.24 5.53
N TRP A 166 -11.14 1.14 4.82
CA TRP A 166 -11.05 1.15 3.36
C TRP A 166 -12.37 1.49 2.66
N GLN A 167 -13.53 1.16 3.21
CA GLN A 167 -14.83 1.51 2.64
C GLN A 167 -15.04 3.02 2.42
N TYR A 168 -14.33 3.86 3.16
CA TYR A 168 -14.35 5.31 3.01
C TYR A 168 -13.40 5.83 1.93
N PHE A 169 -12.60 4.95 1.32
CA PHE A 169 -11.70 5.36 0.25
C PHE A 169 -12.48 6.01 -0.89
N ARG A 170 -12.06 7.21 -1.24
CA ARG A 170 -12.69 8.01 -2.29
C ARG A 170 -11.64 8.56 -3.23
N ARG A 171 -11.97 8.60 -4.52
CA ARG A 171 -11.09 9.14 -5.57
C ARG A 171 -11.69 10.39 -6.24
N ASP A 172 -12.75 10.90 -5.70
CA ASP A 172 -13.49 12.04 -6.26
C ASP A 172 -12.80 13.36 -5.86
N VAL A 173 -11.94 13.85 -6.76
CA VAL A 173 -11.20 15.10 -6.57
C VAL A 173 -12.13 16.31 -6.44
N ASP A 174 -13.25 16.31 -7.16
CA ASP A 174 -14.22 17.41 -7.10
C ASP A 174 -14.97 17.44 -5.77
N TYR A 175 -15.26 16.25 -5.23
CA TYR A 175 -15.79 16.14 -3.87
C TYR A 175 -14.82 16.76 -2.86
N PHE A 176 -13.55 16.42 -2.90
CA PHE A 176 -12.56 16.97 -1.96
C PHE A 176 -12.48 18.49 -2.05
N ILE A 177 -12.36 19.04 -3.27
CA ILE A 177 -12.25 20.48 -3.47
C ILE A 177 -13.49 21.23 -2.96
N LYS A 178 -14.68 20.63 -3.07
CA LYS A 178 -15.93 21.24 -2.62
C LYS A 178 -16.19 21.07 -1.12
N SER A 179 -15.71 19.98 -0.52
CA SER A 179 -16.07 19.58 0.85
C SER A 179 -15.12 20.14 1.91
N PHE A 180 -13.86 20.43 1.55
CA PHE A 180 -12.86 20.79 2.53
C PHE A 180 -12.81 22.28 2.81
N SER A 181 -12.90 22.64 4.08
CA SER A 181 -12.70 23.98 4.60
C SER A 181 -11.22 24.40 4.54
N LYS A 182 -10.97 25.70 4.66
CA LYS A 182 -9.59 26.21 4.75
C LYS A 182 -8.82 25.65 5.95
N GLN A 183 -9.50 25.39 7.06
CA GLN A 183 -8.89 24.80 8.26
C GLN A 183 -8.47 23.35 8.01
N GLU A 184 -9.33 22.54 7.39
CA GLU A 184 -9.00 21.15 7.05
C GLU A 184 -7.85 21.09 6.04
N ILE A 185 -7.81 21.99 5.05
CA ILE A 185 -6.68 22.11 4.11
C ILE A 185 -5.40 22.48 4.83
N PHE A 186 -5.45 23.36 5.82
CA PHE A 186 -4.29 23.72 6.65
C PHE A 186 -3.76 22.52 7.43
N GLU A 187 -4.66 21.69 8.00
CA GLU A 187 -4.27 20.46 8.70
C GLU A 187 -3.70 19.41 7.72
N ILE A 188 -4.33 19.23 6.54
CA ILE A 188 -3.80 18.36 5.46
C ILE A 188 -2.40 18.78 5.04
N ASN A 189 -2.15 20.08 4.98
CA ASN A 189 -0.84 20.64 4.65
C ASN A 189 0.13 20.64 5.86
N GLN A 190 -0.18 19.90 6.93
CA GLN A 190 0.62 19.87 8.16
C GLN A 190 0.94 21.28 8.68
N LYS A 191 -0.10 22.10 8.81
CA LYS A 191 0.06 23.50 9.24
C LYS A 191 1.02 24.27 8.35
N ASN A 192 0.94 24.04 7.02
CA ASN A 192 1.79 24.61 5.96
C ASN A 192 3.25 24.12 5.92
N SER A 193 3.63 23.08 6.68
CA SER A 193 4.97 22.49 6.57
C SER A 193 5.10 21.54 5.37
N TYR A 194 3.98 21.09 4.80
CA TYR A 194 3.91 20.26 3.60
C TYR A 194 2.73 20.70 2.73
N ASN A 195 2.80 20.52 1.42
CA ASN A 195 1.75 20.94 0.49
C ASN A 195 1.05 19.73 -0.16
N ALA A 196 0.39 18.91 0.68
CA ALA A 196 -0.38 17.74 0.21
C ALA A 196 -1.57 18.13 -0.65
N TRP A 197 -2.23 19.26 -0.36
CA TRP A 197 -3.38 19.74 -1.11
C TRP A 197 -3.06 20.06 -2.57
N GLN A 198 -1.84 20.48 -2.85
CA GLN A 198 -1.38 20.72 -4.21
C GLN A 198 -1.47 19.48 -5.11
N GLN A 199 -1.29 18.28 -4.56
CA GLN A 199 -1.44 17.04 -5.33
C GLN A 199 -2.88 16.84 -5.80
N ILE A 200 -3.88 17.20 -4.97
CA ILE A 200 -5.28 17.12 -5.31
C ILE A 200 -5.60 18.09 -6.46
N LEU A 201 -5.07 19.31 -6.37
CA LEU A 201 -5.24 20.32 -7.43
C LEU A 201 -4.55 19.91 -8.75
N LEU A 202 -3.36 19.32 -8.68
CA LEU A 202 -2.66 18.81 -9.86
C LEU A 202 -3.40 17.62 -10.49
N ASN A 203 -4.02 16.78 -9.69
CA ASN A 203 -4.87 15.69 -10.17
C ASN A 203 -6.06 16.23 -10.95
N LYS A 204 -6.75 17.26 -10.43
CA LYS A 204 -7.85 17.93 -11.16
C LYS A 204 -7.41 18.46 -12.51
N GLN A 205 -6.19 19.00 -12.58
CA GLN A 205 -5.61 19.55 -13.82
C GLN A 205 -5.08 18.47 -14.77
N GLY A 206 -5.15 17.18 -14.41
CA GLY A 206 -4.55 16.09 -15.18
C GLY A 206 -3.02 16.10 -15.22
N LYS A 207 -2.37 16.93 -14.40
CA LYS A 207 -0.91 17.12 -14.35
C LYS A 207 -0.21 16.11 -13.44
N SER A 208 -0.93 15.45 -12.57
CA SER A 208 -0.44 14.33 -11.79
C SER A 208 -1.45 13.18 -11.80
N LYS A 209 -0.98 11.96 -11.59
CA LYS A 209 -1.89 10.82 -11.42
C LYS A 209 -2.32 10.76 -9.97
N PRO A 210 -3.59 10.40 -9.69
CA PRO A 210 -4.03 10.15 -8.33
C PRO A 210 -3.17 9.04 -7.74
N GLY A 211 -2.41 9.38 -6.73
CA GLY A 211 -1.68 8.44 -5.89
C GLY A 211 -2.44 8.17 -4.60
N LEU A 212 -1.77 7.58 -3.62
CA LEU A 212 -2.31 7.28 -2.29
C LEU A 212 -2.82 8.52 -1.52
N TYR A 213 -2.54 9.74 -2.01
CA TYR A 213 -3.03 11.00 -1.42
C TYR A 213 -4.56 11.08 -1.29
N SER A 214 -5.30 10.36 -2.13
CA SER A 214 -6.76 10.21 -1.95
C SER A 214 -7.12 9.49 -0.64
N PHE A 215 -6.22 8.63 -0.13
CA PHE A 215 -6.39 7.96 1.15
C PHE A 215 -6.10 8.89 2.35
N ILE A 216 -5.17 9.83 2.18
CA ILE A 216 -4.81 10.85 3.18
C ILE A 216 -6.00 11.76 3.49
N VAL A 217 -6.72 12.17 2.45
CA VAL A 217 -7.82 13.13 2.57
C VAL A 217 -9.00 12.54 3.35
N LEU A 218 -9.22 11.24 3.28
CA LEU A 218 -10.28 10.58 4.03
C LEU A 218 -10.05 10.58 5.53
N HIS A 219 -8.80 10.48 5.95
CA HIS A 219 -8.42 10.42 7.37
C HIS A 219 -8.83 11.65 8.17
N ILE A 220 -8.93 12.80 7.52
CA ILE A 220 -9.25 14.07 8.19
C ILE A 220 -10.76 14.31 8.27
N ASN A 221 -11.54 13.83 7.28
CA ASN A 221 -12.97 14.05 7.21
C ASN A 221 -13.80 13.23 8.23
N THR A 222 -13.21 12.24 8.89
CA THR A 222 -13.88 11.38 9.88
C THR A 222 -13.56 11.79 11.33
N ARG A 223 -12.91 12.93 11.54
CA ARG A 223 -12.65 13.52 12.86
C ARG A 223 -13.77 14.42 13.38
N LEU A 224 -14.88 14.54 12.66
CA LEU A 224 -16.06 15.33 13.07
C LEU A 224 -17.16 14.45 13.63
#